data_ff80d37eead27fda79dcc2c9051a94ac
#
_entry.id   ff80d37eead27fda79dcc2c9051a94ac
#
_cell.length_a   1.000
_cell.length_b   1.000
_cell.length_c   1.000
_cell.angle_alpha   90.00
_cell.angle_beta   90.00
_cell.angle_gamma   90.00
#
_symmetry.space_group_name_H-M   'P 1'
#
loop_
_entity.id
_entity.type
_entity.pdbx_description
1 polymer ?
#
loop_
_entity_poly.entity_id
_entity_poly.type
_entity_poly.pdbx_seq_one_letter_code
_entity_poly.pdbx_strand_id
1 'polypeptide(L)'
;ALDAWIATIERKKSIIEFMKTYAPKAITDDYCFRIDHTYETLKENDTLQTFIHNGLGDPYIPGSSIKGAIRTAVLSNIINKKNEVEKLINPTRINAKAIEQHLLGENPNKDIYRFLKIGDAVFGNNYENIVRLFSINERETNSYWDTSKSQLVETLMPKDSSVCEIKLDLKAYGYAKKYVQELPECMS
;
A
#
# COMPACT_ATOMS: atom_id res chain seq x y z
N ALA A 1 9.23 -28.68 -25.23
CA ALA A 1 9.02 -27.74 -24.10
C ALA A 1 9.06 -26.28 -24.56
N LEU A 2 10.15 -25.85 -25.26
CA LEU A 2 10.32 -24.45 -25.68
C LEU A 2 9.18 -23.97 -26.60
N ASP A 3 8.87 -24.74 -27.65
CA ASP A 3 7.80 -24.39 -28.61
C ASP A 3 6.43 -24.31 -27.93
N ALA A 4 6.18 -25.19 -26.96
CA ALA A 4 4.96 -25.18 -26.17
C ALA A 4 4.89 -23.95 -25.26
N TRP A 5 6.01 -23.52 -24.69
CA TRP A 5 6.14 -22.30 -23.91
C TRP A 5 5.90 -21.05 -24.77
N ILE A 6 6.51 -20.98 -25.95
CA ILE A 6 6.28 -19.91 -26.91
C ILE A 6 4.79 -19.82 -27.29
N ALA A 7 4.15 -20.96 -27.58
CA ALA A 7 2.71 -20.99 -27.90
C ALA A 7 1.83 -20.51 -26.73
N THR A 8 2.27 -20.71 -25.50
CA THR A 8 1.59 -20.20 -24.29
C THR A 8 1.76 -18.68 -24.18
N ILE A 9 2.97 -18.15 -24.36
CA ILE A 9 3.24 -16.70 -24.37
C ILE A 9 2.42 -16.00 -25.45
N GLU A 10 2.33 -16.61 -26.64
CA GLU A 10 1.53 -16.10 -27.76
C GLU A 10 0.00 -16.27 -27.55
N ARG A 11 -0.43 -16.75 -26.38
CA ARG A 11 -1.82 -17.03 -26.03
C ARG A 11 -2.56 -18.01 -26.95
N LYS A 12 -1.83 -18.85 -27.65
CA LYS A 12 -2.37 -19.91 -28.51
C LYS A 12 -2.75 -21.18 -27.72
N LYS A 13 -2.21 -21.31 -26.49
CA LYS A 13 -2.51 -22.42 -25.56
C LYS A 13 -2.63 -21.91 -24.14
N SER A 14 -3.41 -22.62 -23.34
CA SER A 14 -3.57 -22.31 -21.91
C SER A 14 -2.27 -22.60 -21.15
N ILE A 15 -1.88 -21.69 -20.25
CA ILE A 15 -0.74 -21.89 -19.35
C ILE A 15 -0.95 -23.12 -18.46
N ILE A 16 -2.19 -23.41 -18.07
CA ILE A 16 -2.55 -24.57 -17.25
C ILE A 16 -2.29 -25.87 -17.99
N GLU A 17 -2.59 -25.95 -19.29
CA GLU A 17 -2.30 -27.14 -20.12
C GLU A 17 -0.79 -27.34 -20.25
N PHE A 18 -0.05 -26.27 -20.45
CA PHE A 18 1.42 -26.31 -20.44
C PHE A 18 1.94 -26.86 -19.12
N MET A 19 1.49 -26.32 -17.98
CA MET A 19 1.94 -26.77 -16.67
C MET A 19 1.57 -28.21 -16.38
N LYS A 20 0.35 -28.64 -16.71
CA LYS A 20 -0.07 -30.06 -16.57
C LYS A 20 0.85 -31.02 -17.32
N THR A 21 1.36 -30.60 -18.46
CA THR A 21 2.19 -31.45 -19.33
C THR A 21 3.66 -31.45 -18.90
N TYR A 22 4.23 -30.27 -18.58
CA TYR A 22 5.67 -30.10 -18.39
C TYR A 22 6.10 -29.88 -16.94
N ALA A 23 5.17 -29.45 -16.07
CA ALA A 23 5.42 -29.21 -14.66
C ALA A 23 4.22 -29.61 -13.79
N PRO A 24 3.72 -30.85 -13.88
CA PRO A 24 2.50 -31.28 -13.19
C PRO A 24 2.56 -31.09 -11.68
N LYS A 25 3.74 -31.23 -11.08
CA LYS A 25 3.93 -31.03 -9.65
C LYS A 25 3.79 -29.56 -9.22
N ALA A 26 4.04 -28.60 -10.11
CA ALA A 26 3.96 -27.18 -9.80
C ALA A 26 2.50 -26.65 -9.63
N ILE A 27 1.52 -27.48 -9.97
CA ILE A 27 0.09 -27.19 -9.80
C ILE A 27 -0.58 -28.03 -8.71
N THR A 28 0.21 -28.76 -7.90
CA THR A 28 -0.28 -29.52 -6.74
C THR A 28 -0.10 -28.70 -5.49
N ASP A 29 -0.93 -28.96 -4.48
CA ASP A 29 -0.89 -28.25 -3.18
C ASP A 29 0.47 -28.36 -2.49
N ASP A 30 1.25 -29.41 -2.75
CA ASP A 30 2.60 -29.61 -2.19
C ASP A 30 3.61 -28.51 -2.57
N TYR A 31 3.32 -27.76 -3.64
CA TYR A 31 4.18 -26.68 -4.14
C TYR A 31 3.52 -25.29 -4.03
N CYS A 32 2.33 -25.24 -3.44
CA CYS A 32 1.67 -23.97 -3.19
C CYS A 32 2.19 -23.39 -1.86
N PHE A 33 2.83 -22.24 -1.94
CA PHE A 33 3.29 -21.50 -0.75
C PHE A 33 2.15 -20.71 -0.10
N ARG A 34 1.05 -20.52 -0.84
CA ARG A 34 -0.03 -19.63 -0.46
C ARG A 34 -1.36 -20.15 -1.00
N ILE A 35 -2.40 -19.94 -0.24
CA ILE A 35 -3.77 -20.30 -0.58
C ILE A 35 -4.62 -19.05 -0.57
N ASP A 36 -5.19 -18.71 -1.72
CA ASP A 36 -6.11 -17.59 -1.84
C ASP A 36 -7.55 -18.10 -1.81
N HIS A 37 -8.36 -17.54 -0.93
CA HIS A 37 -9.79 -17.81 -0.87
C HIS A 37 -10.56 -16.82 -1.72
N THR A 38 -11.58 -17.30 -2.41
CA THR A 38 -12.49 -16.41 -3.13
C THR A 38 -13.89 -16.99 -3.21
N TYR A 39 -14.89 -16.11 -3.10
CA TYR A 39 -16.28 -16.40 -3.43
C TYR A 39 -16.64 -15.88 -4.81
N GLU A 40 -15.70 -15.23 -5.50
CA GLU A 40 -15.88 -14.67 -6.83
C GLU A 40 -15.69 -15.73 -7.92
N THR A 41 -16.50 -15.64 -8.97
CA THR A 41 -16.27 -16.42 -10.19
C THR A 41 -15.17 -15.76 -11.00
N LEU A 42 -14.01 -16.40 -11.07
CA LEU A 42 -12.87 -15.93 -11.84
C LEU A 42 -13.02 -16.31 -13.31
N LYS A 43 -12.74 -15.36 -14.20
CA LYS A 43 -12.75 -15.56 -15.66
C LYS A 43 -11.29 -15.61 -16.17
N GLU A 44 -11.07 -16.29 -17.28
CA GLU A 44 -9.74 -16.48 -17.86
C GLU A 44 -8.99 -15.17 -18.16
N ASN A 45 -9.72 -14.09 -18.43
CA ASN A 45 -9.16 -12.78 -18.75
C ASN A 45 -9.19 -11.78 -17.57
N ASP A 46 -9.58 -12.21 -16.39
CA ASP A 46 -9.57 -11.34 -15.22
C ASP A 46 -8.12 -11.01 -14.83
N THR A 47 -7.88 -9.75 -14.47
CA THR A 47 -6.59 -9.28 -13.96
C THR A 47 -6.68 -9.15 -12.45
N LEU A 48 -5.80 -9.84 -11.74
CA LEU A 48 -5.69 -9.77 -10.28
C LEU A 48 -4.61 -8.77 -9.88
N GLN A 49 -4.95 -7.82 -9.03
CA GLN A 49 -3.98 -7.00 -8.31
C GLN A 49 -3.57 -7.72 -7.04
N THR A 50 -2.35 -8.20 -7.02
CA THR A 50 -1.80 -8.93 -5.87
C THR A 50 -1.47 -7.98 -4.72
N PHE A 51 -1.60 -8.47 -3.49
CA PHE A 51 -1.06 -7.80 -2.32
C PHE A 51 0.48 -7.80 -2.36
N ILE A 52 1.12 -6.96 -1.57
CA ILE A 52 2.58 -6.93 -1.51
C ILE A 52 3.10 -8.03 -0.59
N HIS A 53 4.09 -8.80 -1.08
CA HIS A 53 4.69 -9.91 -0.36
C HIS A 53 6.19 -9.72 -0.19
N ASN A 54 6.73 -10.28 0.88
CA ASN A 54 8.17 -10.36 1.10
C ASN A 54 8.78 -11.50 0.25
N GLY A 55 10.11 -11.68 0.33
CA GLY A 55 10.81 -12.74 -0.41
C GLY A 55 10.46 -14.17 0.02
N LEU A 56 9.74 -14.35 1.13
CA LEU A 56 9.26 -15.64 1.62
C LEU A 56 7.80 -15.90 1.22
N GLY A 57 7.15 -14.94 0.59
CA GLY A 57 5.74 -15.03 0.20
C GLY A 57 4.75 -14.55 1.25
N ASP A 58 5.21 -14.03 2.39
CA ASP A 58 4.31 -13.51 3.40
C ASP A 58 3.79 -12.12 3.02
N PRO A 59 2.50 -11.86 3.15
CA PRO A 59 1.95 -10.53 2.93
C PRO A 59 2.42 -9.57 4.01
N TYR A 60 2.70 -8.32 3.64
CA TYR A 60 3.12 -7.32 4.60
C TYR A 60 2.66 -5.92 4.25
N ILE A 61 2.51 -5.07 5.25
CA ILE A 61 2.31 -3.64 5.08
C ILE A 61 3.67 -2.96 5.26
N PRO A 62 4.22 -2.30 4.23
CA PRO A 62 5.49 -1.59 4.35
C PRO A 62 5.45 -0.53 5.46
N GLY A 63 6.49 -0.46 6.26
CA GLY A 63 6.63 0.57 7.30
C GLY A 63 6.57 1.99 6.73
N SER A 64 7.00 2.18 5.48
CA SER A 64 6.84 3.45 4.75
C SER A 64 5.38 3.84 4.53
N SER A 65 4.50 2.87 4.26
CA SER A 65 3.05 3.10 4.10
C SER A 65 2.40 3.47 5.44
N ILE A 66 2.77 2.76 6.52
CA ILE A 66 2.30 3.07 7.88
C ILE A 66 2.77 4.48 8.29
N LYS A 67 4.03 4.79 8.02
CA LYS A 67 4.60 6.13 8.27
C LYS A 67 3.88 7.22 7.50
N GLY A 68 3.54 6.97 6.24
CA GLY A 68 2.75 7.87 5.40
C GLY A 68 1.35 8.13 5.97
N ALA A 69 0.67 7.10 6.44
CA ALA A 69 -0.64 7.20 7.08
C ALA A 69 -0.58 8.04 8.38
N ILE A 70 0.41 7.78 9.24
CA ILE A 70 0.65 8.57 10.46
C ILE A 70 0.93 10.03 10.11
N ARG A 71 1.80 10.28 9.12
CA ARG A 71 2.13 11.62 8.64
C ARG A 71 0.88 12.39 8.20
N THR A 72 0.02 11.75 7.41
CA THR A 72 -1.23 12.34 6.94
C THR A 72 -2.20 12.66 8.08
N ALA A 73 -2.35 11.75 9.03
CA ALA A 73 -3.22 11.95 10.20
C ALA A 73 -2.72 13.11 11.08
N VAL A 74 -1.41 13.19 11.32
CA VAL A 74 -0.81 14.28 12.10
C VAL A 74 -0.96 15.62 11.37
N LEU A 75 -0.69 15.68 10.07
CA LEU A 75 -0.90 16.88 9.26
C LEU A 75 -2.35 17.37 9.33
N SER A 76 -3.30 16.47 9.13
CA SER A 76 -4.73 16.80 9.23
C SER A 76 -5.10 17.40 10.59
N ASN A 77 -4.56 16.83 11.68
CA ASN A 77 -4.81 17.34 13.02
C ASN A 77 -4.15 18.74 13.25
N ILE A 78 -2.95 18.96 12.74
CA ILE A 78 -2.26 20.27 12.85
C ILE A 78 -3.02 21.32 12.05
N ILE A 79 -3.43 21.02 10.82
CA ILE A 79 -4.17 21.92 9.95
C ILE A 79 -5.47 22.36 10.63
N ASN A 80 -6.21 21.42 11.21
CA ASN A 80 -7.46 21.71 11.88
C ASN A 80 -7.31 22.58 13.15
N LYS A 81 -6.14 22.62 13.76
CA LYS A 81 -5.87 23.39 14.99
C LYS A 81 -5.25 24.76 14.75
N LYS A 82 -4.61 24.98 13.61
CA LYS A 82 -3.87 26.23 13.31
C LYS A 82 -4.60 27.05 12.25
N ASN A 83 -5.26 28.14 12.66
CA ASN A 83 -5.85 29.12 11.73
C ASN A 83 -4.81 29.79 10.80
N GLU A 84 -3.51 29.61 11.07
CA GLU A 84 -2.42 30.15 10.24
C GLU A 84 -2.31 29.43 8.88
N VAL A 85 -2.79 28.19 8.80
CA VAL A 85 -2.79 27.44 7.53
C VAL A 85 -3.73 28.06 6.51
N GLU A 86 -4.79 28.75 6.96
CA GLU A 86 -5.69 29.49 6.06
C GLU A 86 -4.95 30.54 5.22
N LYS A 87 -3.89 31.13 5.75
CA LYS A 87 -3.05 32.09 5.02
C LYS A 87 -2.16 31.44 3.92
N LEU A 88 -1.89 30.15 4.05
CA LEU A 88 -1.12 29.36 3.09
C LEU A 88 -2.02 28.71 2.03
N ILE A 89 -3.30 28.64 2.29
CA ILE A 89 -4.29 28.12 1.35
C ILE A 89 -4.72 29.26 0.42
N ASN A 90 -4.11 29.34 -0.75
CA ASN A 90 -4.64 30.20 -1.79
C ASN A 90 -6.01 29.64 -2.24
N PRO A 91 -7.11 30.40 -2.16
CA PRO A 91 -8.45 29.92 -2.47
C PRO A 91 -8.60 29.40 -3.92
N THR A 92 -7.70 29.79 -4.80
CA THR A 92 -7.68 29.34 -6.20
C THR A 92 -6.84 28.07 -6.45
N ARG A 93 -5.91 27.72 -5.54
CA ARG A 93 -5.05 26.54 -5.72
C ARG A 93 -4.44 26.08 -4.39
N ILE A 94 -5.02 25.05 -3.80
CA ILE A 94 -4.46 24.40 -2.62
C ILE A 94 -3.20 23.64 -3.04
N ASN A 95 -2.04 24.06 -2.52
CA ASN A 95 -0.79 23.33 -2.73
C ASN A 95 -0.47 22.50 -1.49
N ALA A 96 -0.95 21.27 -1.46
CA ALA A 96 -0.74 20.32 -0.36
C ALA A 96 0.75 20.15 -0.03
N LYS A 97 1.62 20.14 -1.04
CA LYS A 97 3.07 20.01 -0.85
C LYS A 97 3.67 21.21 -0.11
N ALA A 98 3.22 22.42 -0.41
CA ALA A 98 3.71 23.63 0.27
C ALA A 98 3.31 23.64 1.76
N ILE A 99 2.08 23.22 2.06
CA ILE A 99 1.59 23.08 3.43
C ILE A 99 2.42 22.04 4.20
N GLU A 100 2.64 20.89 3.58
CA GLU A 100 3.43 19.81 4.14
C GLU A 100 4.86 20.26 4.44
N GLN A 101 5.52 20.91 3.49
CA GLN A 101 6.88 21.42 3.64
C GLN A 101 6.99 22.47 4.75
N HIS A 102 6.00 23.36 4.85
CA HIS A 102 5.98 24.37 5.90
C HIS A 102 5.81 23.77 7.30
N LEU A 103 4.98 22.75 7.45
CA LEU A 103 4.65 22.16 8.75
C LEU A 103 5.65 21.08 9.21
N LEU A 104 6.23 20.32 8.29
CA LEU A 104 7.05 19.14 8.61
C LEU A 104 8.52 19.27 8.20
N GLY A 105 8.86 20.25 7.39
CA GLY A 105 10.21 20.50 6.90
C GLY A 105 10.30 20.58 5.38
N GLU A 106 11.09 21.55 4.91
CA GLU A 106 11.20 21.89 3.48
C GLU A 106 11.83 20.80 2.62
N ASN A 107 12.67 19.97 3.22
CA ASN A 107 13.39 18.93 2.51
C ASN A 107 13.62 17.71 3.44
N PRO A 108 14.02 16.54 2.89
CA PRO A 108 14.20 15.31 3.67
C PRO A 108 15.16 15.44 4.86
N ASN A 109 16.12 16.36 4.80
CA ASN A 109 17.09 16.58 5.88
C ASN A 109 16.50 17.39 7.04
N LYS A 110 15.49 18.22 6.76
CA LYS A 110 14.76 19.03 7.74
C LYS A 110 13.44 18.39 8.18
N ASP A 111 13.05 17.28 7.55
CA ASP A 111 11.82 16.57 7.84
C ASP A 111 11.90 15.90 9.21
N ILE A 112 10.97 16.25 10.09
CA ILE A 112 10.86 15.69 11.44
C ILE A 112 10.62 14.19 11.44
N TYR A 113 9.91 13.66 10.43
CA TYR A 113 9.63 12.24 10.32
C TYR A 113 10.87 11.39 10.02
N ARG A 114 12.03 11.98 9.67
CA ARG A 114 13.28 11.23 9.52
C ARG A 114 13.71 10.52 10.81
N PHE A 115 13.29 11.06 11.96
CA PHE A 115 13.61 10.47 13.27
C PHE A 115 12.65 9.34 13.68
N LEU A 116 11.52 9.22 13.00
CA LEU A 116 10.56 8.14 13.17
C LEU A 116 10.91 6.99 12.21
N LYS A 117 11.28 5.85 12.77
CA LYS A 117 11.56 4.61 12.03
C LYS A 117 10.42 3.64 12.30
N ILE A 118 9.84 3.09 11.25
CA ILE A 118 8.74 2.14 11.33
C ILE A 118 9.14 0.92 10.51
N GLY A 119 9.11 -0.25 11.15
CA GLY A 119 9.34 -1.53 10.51
C GLY A 119 8.10 -1.99 9.73
N ASP A 120 8.30 -2.98 8.88
CA ASP A 120 7.21 -3.60 8.13
C ASP A 120 6.33 -4.44 9.06
N ALA A 121 5.03 -4.45 8.78
CA ALA A 121 4.06 -5.29 9.47
C ALA A 121 3.84 -6.56 8.66
N VAL A 122 4.52 -7.64 8.99
CA VAL A 122 4.45 -8.92 8.28
C VAL A 122 3.34 -9.78 8.88
N PHE A 123 2.51 -10.38 8.02
CA PHE A 123 1.44 -11.28 8.42
C PHE A 123 1.89 -12.71 8.13
N GLY A 124 1.93 -13.54 9.16
CA GLY A 124 2.42 -14.91 9.08
C GLY A 124 1.36 -15.92 8.59
N ASN A 125 0.22 -15.47 8.10
CA ASN A 125 -0.82 -16.33 7.57
C ASN A 125 -0.65 -16.51 6.06
N ASN A 126 -0.66 -17.77 5.61
CA ASN A 126 -0.56 -18.11 4.18
C ASN A 126 -1.93 -18.09 3.47
N TYR A 127 -2.92 -17.37 4.05
CA TYR A 127 -4.28 -17.31 3.54
C TYR A 127 -4.64 -15.86 3.23
N GLU A 128 -5.08 -15.62 2.03
CA GLU A 128 -5.52 -14.31 1.57
C GLU A 128 -6.88 -14.45 0.88
N ASN A 129 -7.58 -13.34 0.73
CA ASN A 129 -8.85 -13.28 0.01
C ASN A 129 -8.68 -12.58 -1.33
N ILE A 130 -9.31 -13.12 -2.35
CA ILE A 130 -9.54 -12.41 -3.59
C ILE A 130 -10.97 -11.85 -3.55
N VAL A 131 -11.07 -10.53 -3.63
CA VAL A 131 -12.34 -9.81 -3.59
C VAL A 131 -12.48 -8.91 -4.81
N ARG A 132 -13.71 -8.61 -5.17
CA ARG A 132 -14.02 -7.68 -6.26
C ARG A 132 -14.34 -6.30 -5.70
N LEU A 133 -13.51 -5.32 -6.05
CA LEU A 133 -13.74 -3.92 -5.74
C LEU A 133 -14.58 -3.26 -6.83
N PHE A 134 -15.54 -2.48 -6.41
CA PHE A 134 -16.38 -1.65 -7.27
C PHE A 134 -16.15 -0.18 -6.96
N SER A 135 -16.12 0.67 -7.99
CA SER A 135 -16.14 2.10 -7.80
C SER A 135 -17.54 2.56 -7.42
N ILE A 136 -17.63 3.39 -6.37
CA ILE A 136 -18.86 4.07 -6.00
C ILE A 136 -18.85 5.44 -6.67
N ASN A 137 -19.85 5.73 -7.50
CA ASN A 137 -20.00 7.02 -8.14
C ASN A 137 -21.12 7.82 -7.45
N GLU A 138 -20.75 8.71 -6.54
CA GLU A 138 -21.69 9.56 -5.80
C GLU A 138 -22.44 10.58 -6.67
N ARG A 139 -21.96 10.83 -7.90
CA ARG A 139 -22.54 11.85 -8.79
C ARG A 139 -23.62 11.29 -9.73
N GLU A 140 -23.73 9.98 -9.83
CA GLU A 140 -24.76 9.34 -10.67
C GLU A 140 -25.96 8.94 -9.84
N THR A 141 -27.13 9.48 -10.21
CA THR A 141 -28.39 9.24 -9.52
C THR A 141 -28.99 7.86 -9.73
N ASN A 142 -28.52 7.10 -10.76
CA ASN A 142 -29.14 5.85 -11.18
C ASN A 142 -28.35 4.58 -10.88
N SER A 143 -27.09 4.66 -10.47
CA SER A 143 -26.29 3.50 -10.07
C SER A 143 -25.15 3.89 -9.15
N TYR A 144 -25.23 3.44 -7.90
CA TYR A 144 -24.13 3.62 -6.93
C TYR A 144 -22.90 2.77 -7.26
N TRP A 145 -23.07 1.72 -8.06
CA TRP A 145 -22.02 0.75 -8.36
C TRP A 145 -21.67 0.76 -9.83
N ASP A 146 -20.45 1.12 -10.16
CA ASP A 146 -19.94 0.96 -11.52
C ASP A 146 -19.33 -0.43 -11.68
N THR A 147 -20.15 -1.38 -12.15
CA THR A 147 -19.72 -2.76 -12.39
C THR A 147 -18.72 -2.88 -13.54
N SER A 148 -18.68 -1.89 -14.44
CA SER A 148 -17.78 -1.90 -15.60
C SER A 148 -16.32 -1.64 -15.20
N LYS A 149 -16.09 -1.02 -14.03
CA LYS A 149 -14.76 -0.68 -13.49
C LYS A 149 -14.39 -1.53 -12.29
N SER A 150 -14.95 -2.71 -12.17
CA SER A 150 -14.59 -3.64 -11.10
C SER A 150 -13.18 -4.18 -11.29
N GLN A 151 -12.46 -4.34 -10.16
CA GLN A 151 -11.11 -4.91 -10.13
C GLN A 151 -11.07 -6.07 -9.13
N LEU A 152 -10.38 -7.15 -9.50
CA LEU A 152 -10.05 -8.20 -8.55
C LEU A 152 -8.78 -7.81 -7.80
N VAL A 153 -8.84 -7.87 -6.49
CA VAL A 153 -7.71 -7.56 -5.62
C VAL A 153 -7.53 -8.65 -4.57
N GLU A 154 -6.30 -8.92 -4.27
CA GLU A 154 -5.90 -9.77 -3.17
C GLU A 154 -5.87 -8.94 -1.88
N THR A 155 -6.41 -9.47 -0.81
CA THR A 155 -6.55 -8.78 0.47
C THR A 155 -6.21 -9.69 1.63
N LEU A 156 -5.79 -9.12 2.74
CA LEU A 156 -5.64 -9.85 4.00
C LEU A 156 -6.98 -10.40 4.47
N MET A 157 -6.93 -11.50 5.22
CA MET A 157 -8.12 -12.08 5.84
C MET A 157 -8.69 -11.14 6.90
N PRO A 158 -10.02 -11.08 7.04
CA PRO A 158 -10.64 -10.32 8.12
C PRO A 158 -10.11 -10.77 9.49
N LYS A 159 -9.75 -9.80 10.34
CA LYS A 159 -9.19 -10.00 11.68
C LYS A 159 -7.73 -10.47 11.71
N ASP A 160 -7.04 -10.56 10.60
CA ASP A 160 -5.59 -10.73 10.61
C ASP A 160 -4.94 -9.56 11.34
N SER A 161 -3.94 -9.90 12.12
CA SER A 161 -3.19 -8.93 12.91
C SER A 161 -1.70 -9.13 12.74
N SER A 162 -0.98 -8.04 12.76
CA SER A 162 0.47 -8.04 12.72
C SER A 162 1.03 -6.99 13.68
N VAL A 163 2.30 -7.12 13.98
CA VAL A 163 3.02 -6.19 14.85
C VAL A 163 4.15 -5.56 14.06
N CYS A 164 4.24 -4.23 14.10
CA CYS A 164 5.38 -3.52 13.56
C CYS A 164 6.17 -2.83 14.68
N GLU A 165 7.47 -2.71 14.48
CA GLU A 165 8.33 -1.96 15.40
C GLU A 165 8.27 -0.47 15.05
N ILE A 166 8.06 0.36 16.07
CA ILE A 166 8.13 1.83 15.93
C ILE A 166 9.25 2.34 16.83
N LYS A 167 10.24 3.00 16.24
CA LYS A 167 11.37 3.62 16.94
C LYS A 167 11.41 5.12 16.70
N LEU A 168 11.52 5.87 17.78
CA LEU A 168 11.82 7.29 17.74
C LEU A 168 13.27 7.53 18.15
N ASP A 169 14.08 8.08 17.24
CA ASP A 169 15.49 8.37 17.48
C ASP A 169 15.64 9.72 18.18
N LEU A 170 15.41 9.71 19.49
CA LEU A 170 15.51 10.91 20.34
C LEU A 170 16.93 11.51 20.41
N LYS A 171 17.97 10.67 20.25
CA LYS A 171 19.35 11.16 20.25
C LYS A 171 19.65 11.96 18.99
N ALA A 172 19.27 11.41 17.83
CA ALA A 172 19.42 12.10 16.56
C ALA A 172 18.55 13.37 16.50
N TYR A 173 17.34 13.33 17.06
CA TYR A 173 16.47 14.49 17.20
C TYR A 173 17.11 15.58 18.08
N GLY A 174 17.60 15.22 19.27
CA GLY A 174 18.27 16.17 20.17
C GLY A 174 19.50 16.82 19.57
N TYR A 175 20.30 16.03 18.82
CA TYR A 175 21.44 16.57 18.07
C TYR A 175 20.98 17.54 16.97
N ALA A 176 19.99 17.17 16.19
CA ALA A 176 19.47 18.03 15.13
C ALA A 176 18.87 19.33 15.69
N LYS A 177 18.13 19.27 16.78
CA LYS A 177 17.60 20.47 17.46
C LYS A 177 18.71 21.42 17.91
N LYS A 178 19.84 20.89 18.31
CA LYS A 178 20.99 21.70 18.77
C LYS A 178 21.74 22.38 17.63
N TYR A 179 21.92 21.71 16.50
CA TYR A 179 22.78 22.12 15.40
C TYR A 179 22.06 22.55 14.12
N VAL A 180 20.81 22.14 13.95
CA VAL A 180 19.95 22.52 12.82
C VAL A 180 18.88 23.47 13.36
N GLN A 181 19.16 24.77 13.31
CA GLN A 181 18.28 25.82 13.88
C GLN A 181 16.92 25.98 13.17
N GLU A 182 16.61 25.14 12.20
CA GLU A 182 15.43 25.27 11.33
C GLU A 182 14.49 24.07 11.44
N LEU A 183 14.38 23.44 12.61
CA LEU A 183 13.30 22.46 12.82
C LEU A 183 11.96 23.20 12.94
N PRO A 184 10.88 22.68 12.34
CA PRO A 184 9.58 23.31 12.41
C PRO A 184 9.13 23.58 13.85
N GLU A 185 8.55 24.73 14.11
CA GLU A 185 8.06 25.15 15.44
C GLU A 185 7.01 24.22 16.06
N CYS A 186 6.41 23.34 15.25
CA CYS A 186 5.44 22.34 15.74
C CYS A 186 6.06 21.32 16.72
N MET A 187 7.39 21.38 16.93
CA MET A 187 8.14 20.49 17.82
C MET A 187 8.79 21.21 19.03
N SER A 188 8.50 22.48 19.25
CA SER A 188 8.94 23.22 20.43
C SER A 188 8.00 23.01 21.62
#